data_f9ec40d58c6ce70c747ad73d290dec55
#
_entry.id   f9ec40d58c6ce70c747ad73d290dec55
#
_cell.length_a   1.000
_cell.length_b   1.000
_cell.length_c   1.000
_cell.angle_alpha   90.00
_cell.angle_beta   90.00
_cell.angle_gamma   90.00
#
_symmetry.space_group_name_H-M   'P 1'
#
loop_
_entity.id
_entity.type
_entity.pdbx_description
1 polymer ?
#
loop_
_entity_poly.entity_id
_entity_poly.type
_entity_poly.pdbx_seq_one_letter_code
_entity_poly.pdbx_strand_id
1 'polypeptide(L)'
;FAKENTYLSEHLERPNKQRRQIVPWGWNHTLKKRLINEGIDPSTLPSEEELQFIRTHSRREFALAVHSRLNCNDSQVIGPDYRIVAANINEIEAFISTNGSAVLKSPLSGSGKGIRFVREGLSESDKGWCRRTLNKQGTVIVERRFKIIKECAMLFECHHDGIDFIGYS
;
A
#
# COMPACT_ATOMS: atom_id res chain seq x y z
N PHE A 1 -4.62 1.03 20.81
CA PHE A 1 -4.86 -0.30 20.18
C PHE A 1 -5.94 -1.13 20.89
N ALA A 2 -6.29 -0.85 22.15
CA ALA A 2 -7.33 -1.57 22.90
C ALA A 2 -8.76 -1.04 22.66
N LYS A 3 -8.93 0.18 22.16
CA LYS A 3 -10.26 0.79 21.97
C LYS A 3 -11.00 0.38 20.67
N GLU A 4 -10.28 -0.08 19.65
CA GLU A 4 -10.91 -0.57 18.41
C GLU A 4 -11.60 -1.93 18.55
N ASN A 5 -11.18 -2.74 19.53
CA ASN A 5 -11.77 -4.05 19.75
C ASN A 5 -13.19 -4.01 20.36
N THR A 6 -13.54 -2.96 21.06
CA THR A 6 -14.85 -2.83 21.73
C THR A 6 -15.96 -2.50 20.71
N TYR A 7 -15.66 -1.77 19.66
CA TYR A 7 -16.65 -1.37 18.64
C TYR A 7 -17.20 -2.54 17.80
N LEU A 8 -16.38 -3.58 17.56
CA LEU A 8 -16.81 -4.74 16.79
C LEU A 8 -17.69 -5.68 17.60
N SER A 9 -17.40 -5.89 18.89
CA SER A 9 -18.17 -6.77 19.77
C SER A 9 -19.55 -6.21 20.12
N GLU A 10 -19.65 -4.92 20.40
CA GLU A 10 -20.94 -4.27 20.75
C GLU A 10 -21.92 -4.21 19.58
N HIS A 11 -21.47 -4.26 18.33
CA HIS A 11 -22.32 -4.21 17.14
C HIS A 11 -22.76 -5.59 16.66
N LEU A 12 -22.12 -6.67 17.08
CA LEU A 12 -22.50 -8.05 16.74
C LEU A 12 -23.62 -8.62 17.64
N GLU A 13 -23.83 -8.06 18.84
CA GLU A 13 -24.75 -8.60 19.83
C GLU A 13 -26.22 -8.11 19.71
N ARG A 14 -26.56 -7.25 18.76
CA ARG A 14 -27.95 -6.78 18.59
C ARG A 14 -28.68 -7.59 17.52
N PRO A 15 -29.77 -8.32 17.87
CA PRO A 15 -30.56 -9.08 16.91
C PRO A 15 -31.46 -8.12 16.11
N ASN A 16 -30.95 -7.55 15.04
CA ASN A 16 -31.79 -6.85 14.08
C ASN A 16 -31.57 -7.46 12.67
N LYS A 17 -32.66 -7.93 12.05
CA LYS A 17 -32.72 -8.67 10.79
C LYS A 17 -32.30 -7.88 9.53
N GLN A 18 -31.69 -6.72 9.66
CA GLN A 18 -31.07 -6.04 8.54
C GLN A 18 -29.70 -6.68 8.28
N ARG A 19 -29.46 -7.20 7.08
CA ARG A 19 -28.15 -7.65 6.63
C ARG A 19 -27.18 -6.48 6.72
N ARG A 20 -26.36 -6.45 7.76
CA ARG A 20 -25.31 -5.44 7.94
C ARG A 20 -24.21 -5.76 6.95
N GLN A 21 -23.92 -4.83 6.07
CA GLN A 21 -22.76 -4.91 5.21
C GLN A 21 -21.50 -4.62 6.04
N ILE A 22 -20.52 -5.52 5.98
CA ILE A 22 -19.22 -5.31 6.60
C ILE A 22 -18.39 -4.52 5.61
N VAL A 23 -18.04 -3.29 5.96
CA VAL A 23 -17.20 -2.39 5.16
C VAL A 23 -15.91 -2.10 5.95
N PRO A 24 -14.87 -2.92 5.80
CA PRO A 24 -13.60 -2.68 6.48
C PRO A 24 -12.80 -1.61 5.75
N TRP A 25 -11.81 -1.03 6.44
CA TRP A 25 -10.80 -0.18 5.83
C TRP A 25 -10.05 -0.86 4.67
N GLY A 26 -9.89 -2.19 4.73
CA GLY A 26 -9.31 -3.00 3.67
C GLY A 26 -9.43 -4.48 3.97
N TRP A 27 -9.80 -5.24 2.95
CA TRP A 27 -9.91 -6.68 3.02
C TRP A 27 -8.53 -7.36 2.99
N ASN A 28 -8.33 -8.37 3.85
CA ASN A 28 -7.15 -9.23 3.87
C ASN A 28 -7.46 -10.57 4.53
N HIS A 29 -6.58 -11.56 4.34
CA HIS A 29 -6.75 -12.91 4.90
C HIS A 29 -6.89 -12.94 6.42
N THR A 30 -6.20 -12.06 7.14
CA THR A 30 -6.26 -12.02 8.61
C THR A 30 -7.64 -11.57 9.09
N LEU A 31 -8.19 -10.54 8.46
CA LEU A 31 -9.53 -10.06 8.77
C LEU A 31 -10.58 -11.11 8.41
N LYS A 32 -10.51 -11.70 7.20
CA LYS A 32 -11.42 -12.77 6.80
C LYS A 32 -11.42 -13.92 7.80
N LYS A 33 -10.24 -14.43 8.17
CA LYS A 33 -10.11 -15.51 9.17
C LYS A 33 -10.71 -15.12 10.52
N ARG A 34 -10.49 -13.88 10.97
CA ARG A 34 -11.06 -13.39 12.21
C ARG A 34 -12.59 -13.37 12.16
N LEU A 35 -13.19 -12.83 11.09
CA LEU A 35 -14.65 -12.76 10.93
C LEU A 35 -15.28 -14.16 10.88
N ILE A 36 -14.64 -15.12 10.22
CA ILE A 36 -15.10 -16.53 10.23
C ILE A 36 -15.07 -17.09 11.65
N ASN A 37 -14.01 -16.84 12.43
CA ASN A 37 -13.92 -17.29 13.82
C ASN A 37 -14.96 -16.60 14.72
N GLU A 38 -15.43 -15.42 14.37
CA GLU A 38 -16.53 -14.68 15.03
C GLU A 38 -17.93 -15.11 14.54
N GLY A 39 -18.01 -16.14 13.68
CA GLY A 39 -19.28 -16.75 13.23
C GLY A 39 -19.89 -16.12 11.99
N ILE A 40 -19.16 -15.29 11.25
CA ILE A 40 -19.62 -14.75 9.97
C ILE A 40 -19.54 -15.85 8.92
N ASP A 41 -20.64 -15.99 8.14
CA ASP A 41 -20.69 -16.96 7.04
C ASP A 41 -19.62 -16.66 5.99
N PRO A 42 -18.71 -17.61 5.72
CA PRO A 42 -17.64 -17.42 4.73
C PRO A 42 -18.13 -17.06 3.32
N SER A 43 -19.35 -17.48 2.95
CA SER A 43 -19.94 -17.17 1.64
C SER A 43 -20.29 -15.69 1.45
N THR A 44 -20.37 -14.93 2.53
CA THR A 44 -20.63 -13.48 2.52
C THR A 44 -19.35 -12.64 2.51
N LEU A 45 -18.19 -13.28 2.60
CA LEU A 45 -16.88 -12.65 2.64
C LEU A 45 -16.16 -12.81 1.30
N PRO A 46 -15.19 -11.94 0.99
CA PRO A 46 -14.42 -12.05 -0.25
C PRO A 46 -13.76 -13.43 -0.41
N SER A 47 -13.77 -13.94 -1.65
CA SER A 47 -13.06 -15.16 -2.03
C SER A 47 -11.54 -15.03 -1.84
N GLU A 48 -10.82 -16.14 -1.93
CA GLU A 48 -9.35 -16.10 -1.91
C GLU A 48 -8.78 -15.38 -3.15
N GLU A 49 -9.45 -15.52 -4.29
CA GLU A 49 -9.08 -14.85 -5.54
C GLU A 49 -9.24 -13.34 -5.44
N GLU A 50 -10.36 -12.87 -4.86
CA GLU A 50 -10.60 -11.45 -4.60
C GLU A 50 -9.58 -10.87 -3.61
N LEU A 51 -9.26 -11.59 -2.53
CA LEU A 51 -8.22 -11.16 -1.59
C LEU A 51 -6.84 -11.09 -2.23
N GLN A 52 -6.51 -12.05 -3.09
CA GLN A 52 -5.26 -12.03 -3.85
C GLN A 52 -5.23 -10.89 -4.87
N PHE A 53 -6.34 -10.62 -5.53
CA PHE A 53 -6.50 -9.48 -6.44
C PHE A 53 -6.26 -8.16 -5.69
N ILE A 54 -6.95 -7.95 -4.57
CA ILE A 54 -6.78 -6.77 -3.72
C ILE A 54 -5.32 -6.62 -3.28
N ARG A 55 -4.70 -7.70 -2.79
CA ARG A 55 -3.31 -7.69 -2.37
C ARG A 55 -2.35 -7.30 -3.48
N THR A 56 -2.54 -7.83 -4.68
CA THR A 56 -1.69 -7.55 -5.85
C THR A 56 -1.81 -6.10 -6.29
N HIS A 57 -3.04 -5.59 -6.39
CA HIS A 57 -3.31 -4.23 -6.87
C HIS A 57 -3.05 -3.15 -5.80
N SER A 58 -2.96 -3.54 -4.54
CA SER A 58 -2.54 -2.64 -3.45
C SER A 58 -1.02 -2.49 -3.32
N ARG A 59 -0.23 -3.23 -4.10
CA ARG A 59 1.23 -3.09 -4.09
C ARG A 59 1.65 -1.81 -4.82
N ARG A 60 2.71 -1.17 -4.33
CA ARG A 60 3.24 0.05 -4.95
C ARG A 60 3.73 -0.14 -6.38
N GLU A 61 4.17 -1.35 -6.73
CA GLU A 61 4.56 -1.69 -8.12
C GLU A 61 3.40 -1.54 -9.09
N PHE A 62 2.17 -1.82 -8.65
CA PHE A 62 1.00 -1.62 -9.49
C PHE A 62 0.81 -0.15 -9.86
N ALA A 63 0.95 0.76 -8.90
CA ALA A 63 0.89 2.19 -9.16
C ALA A 63 2.00 2.68 -10.12
N LEU A 64 3.18 2.04 -10.09
CA LEU A 64 4.23 2.33 -11.08
C LEU A 64 3.83 1.90 -12.49
N ALA A 65 3.29 0.68 -12.61
CA ALA A 65 2.84 0.16 -13.90
C ALA A 65 1.70 1.02 -14.51
N VAL A 66 0.81 1.55 -13.66
CA VAL A 66 -0.23 2.51 -14.10
C VAL A 66 0.41 3.82 -14.53
N HIS A 67 1.32 4.40 -13.71
CA HIS A 67 1.97 5.67 -14.02
C HIS A 67 2.74 5.64 -15.33
N SER A 68 3.44 4.54 -15.65
CA SER A 68 4.17 4.40 -16.91
C SER A 68 3.28 4.37 -18.15
N ARG A 69 1.97 4.11 -17.98
CA ARG A 69 0.97 4.12 -19.06
C ARG A 69 0.24 5.46 -19.20
N LEU A 70 0.39 6.34 -18.23
CA LEU A 70 -0.19 7.68 -18.31
C LEU A 70 0.68 8.53 -19.24
N ASN A 71 0.15 8.85 -20.42
CA ASN A 71 0.76 9.80 -21.36
C ASN A 71 0.59 11.22 -20.81
N CYS A 72 1.40 11.59 -19.82
CA CYS A 72 1.39 12.93 -19.28
C CYS A 72 2.47 13.76 -19.98
N ASN A 73 2.07 14.57 -20.95
CA ASN A 73 2.98 15.48 -21.67
C ASN A 73 3.20 16.82 -20.93
N ASP A 74 2.72 16.92 -19.69
CA ASP A 74 2.91 18.11 -18.88
C ASP A 74 4.31 18.08 -18.23
N SER A 75 5.13 19.09 -18.55
CA SER A 75 6.46 19.25 -17.98
C SER A 75 6.51 19.44 -16.45
N GLN A 76 5.35 19.72 -15.84
CA GLN A 76 5.21 19.83 -14.38
C GLN A 76 4.95 18.46 -13.71
N VAL A 77 4.67 17.42 -14.48
CA VAL A 77 4.48 16.07 -13.98
C VAL A 77 5.80 15.30 -14.07
N ILE A 78 6.21 14.75 -12.94
CA ILE A 78 7.44 13.93 -12.88
C ILE A 78 7.19 12.63 -13.64
N GLY A 79 8.02 12.35 -14.65
CA GLY A 79 8.01 11.10 -15.40
C GLY A 79 8.37 9.87 -14.52
N PRO A 80 8.23 8.66 -15.05
CA PRO A 80 8.44 7.41 -14.29
C PRO A 80 9.89 7.20 -13.83
N ASP A 81 10.87 7.86 -14.46
CA ASP A 81 12.32 7.63 -14.28
C ASP A 81 12.87 8.02 -12.91
N TYR A 82 12.09 8.69 -12.08
CA TYR A 82 12.51 9.07 -10.73
C TYR A 82 12.51 7.89 -9.74
N ARG A 83 12.12 6.69 -10.17
CA ARG A 83 11.96 5.52 -9.29
C ARG A 83 12.20 4.20 -10.03
N ILE A 84 12.57 3.18 -9.26
CA ILE A 84 12.73 1.81 -9.74
C ILE A 84 12.04 0.81 -8.78
N VAL A 85 11.78 -0.37 -9.30
CA VAL A 85 11.44 -1.56 -8.50
C VAL A 85 12.69 -2.42 -8.43
N ALA A 86 13.36 -2.42 -7.29
CA ALA A 86 14.59 -3.16 -7.09
C ALA A 86 14.32 -4.57 -6.55
N ALA A 87 14.92 -5.57 -7.17
CA ALA A 87 14.84 -6.98 -6.77
C ALA A 87 16.02 -7.42 -5.89
N ASN A 88 17.07 -6.63 -5.80
CA ASN A 88 18.25 -6.92 -5.00
C ASN A 88 18.93 -5.62 -4.50
N ILE A 89 19.89 -5.80 -3.58
CA ILE A 89 20.58 -4.66 -2.94
C ILE A 89 21.45 -3.89 -3.94
N ASN A 90 22.08 -4.56 -4.91
CA ASN A 90 22.96 -3.90 -5.86
C ASN A 90 22.21 -2.89 -6.73
N GLU A 91 20.98 -3.18 -7.11
CA GLU A 91 20.12 -2.24 -7.84
C GLU A 91 19.79 -1.00 -6.98
N ILE A 92 19.54 -1.21 -5.68
CA ILE A 92 19.28 -0.10 -4.74
C ILE A 92 20.53 0.78 -4.61
N GLU A 93 21.72 0.18 -4.42
CA GLU A 93 22.99 0.90 -4.30
C GLU A 93 23.34 1.65 -5.59
N ALA A 94 23.13 1.04 -6.74
CA ALA A 94 23.32 1.68 -8.04
C ALA A 94 22.43 2.91 -8.22
N PHE A 95 21.16 2.80 -7.87
CA PHE A 95 20.23 3.93 -7.93
C PHE A 95 20.64 5.07 -7.00
N ILE A 96 21.04 4.76 -5.76
CA ILE A 96 21.48 5.77 -4.79
C ILE A 96 22.77 6.44 -5.26
N SER A 97 23.72 5.67 -5.80
CA SER A 97 24.98 6.19 -6.34
C SER A 97 24.74 7.23 -7.44
N THR A 98 23.75 7.00 -8.30
CA THR A 98 23.40 7.93 -9.39
C THR A 98 22.64 9.16 -8.91
N ASN A 99 21.78 9.03 -7.89
CA ASN A 99 20.83 10.07 -7.46
C ASN A 99 21.22 10.76 -6.15
N GLY A 100 22.24 10.31 -5.45
CA GLY A 100 22.77 10.85 -4.17
C GLY A 100 21.90 10.54 -2.95
N SER A 101 20.59 10.58 -3.06
CA SER A 101 19.68 10.28 -1.96
C SER A 101 18.42 9.60 -2.47
N ALA A 102 17.83 8.74 -1.63
CA ALA A 102 16.64 7.99 -2.01
C ALA A 102 15.63 7.84 -0.87
N VAL A 103 14.41 7.52 -1.24
CA VAL A 103 13.35 7.03 -0.36
C VAL A 103 13.10 5.57 -0.72
N LEU A 104 13.34 4.68 0.23
CA LEU A 104 13.05 3.26 0.09
C LEU A 104 11.67 2.98 0.65
N LYS A 105 10.84 2.24 -0.09
CA LYS A 105 9.47 1.89 0.33
C LYS A 105 9.23 0.39 0.19
N SER A 106 8.65 -0.22 1.21
CA SER A 106 8.12 -1.58 1.09
C SER A 106 6.96 -1.61 0.11
N PRO A 107 6.79 -2.65 -0.72
CA PRO A 107 5.65 -2.82 -1.62
C PRO A 107 4.29 -2.69 -0.95
N LEU A 108 4.14 -3.33 0.20
CA LEU A 108 2.94 -3.27 1.04
C LEU A 108 3.33 -2.74 2.42
N SER A 109 2.88 -1.55 2.74
CA SER A 109 3.01 -0.97 4.08
C SER A 109 2.01 0.16 4.27
N GLY A 110 1.61 0.39 5.51
CA GLY A 110 0.74 1.50 5.92
C GLY A 110 1.41 2.39 6.97
N SER A 111 0.87 3.59 7.16
CA SER A 111 1.23 4.51 8.26
C SER A 111 2.73 4.79 8.38
N GLY A 112 3.43 4.94 7.25
CA GLY A 112 4.85 5.30 7.21
C GLY A 112 5.83 4.21 7.64
N LYS A 113 5.38 3.09 8.24
CA LYS A 113 6.26 2.04 8.80
C LYS A 113 7.16 1.34 7.77
N GLY A 114 6.80 1.37 6.51
CA GLY A 114 7.55 0.75 5.42
C GLY A 114 8.35 1.75 4.59
N ILE A 115 8.78 2.88 5.17
CA ILE A 115 9.53 3.93 4.48
C ILE A 115 10.85 4.15 5.17
N ARG A 116 11.94 4.31 4.39
CA ARG A 116 13.26 4.72 4.85
C ARG A 116 13.81 5.83 3.97
N PHE A 117 14.46 6.79 4.60
CA PHE A 117 15.16 7.88 3.94
C PHE A 117 16.66 7.59 3.99
N VAL A 118 17.28 7.55 2.82
CA VAL A 118 18.71 7.27 2.69
C VAL A 118 19.42 8.47 2.11
N ARG A 119 20.61 8.79 2.65
CA ARG A 119 21.53 9.81 2.15
C ARG A 119 22.90 9.15 1.96
N GLU A 120 23.55 9.43 0.82
CA GLU A 120 24.96 9.06 0.56
C GLU A 120 25.30 7.56 0.65
N GLY A 121 24.29 6.66 0.54
CA GLY A 121 24.49 5.22 0.58
C GLY A 121 23.70 4.50 1.65
N LEU A 122 23.72 3.17 1.60
CA LEU A 122 23.02 2.31 2.56
C LEU A 122 23.90 2.08 3.81
N SER A 123 23.39 2.44 4.98
CA SER A 123 23.92 1.96 6.25
C SER A 123 23.67 0.46 6.43
N GLU A 124 24.38 -0.20 7.35
CA GLU A 124 24.11 -1.62 7.66
C GLU A 124 22.68 -1.84 8.17
N SER A 125 22.10 -0.88 8.88
CA SER A 125 20.68 -0.91 9.27
C SER A 125 19.76 -0.89 8.07
N ASP A 126 20.07 -0.07 7.05
CA ASP A 126 19.29 0.03 5.81
C ASP A 126 19.43 -1.25 4.98
N LYS A 127 20.63 -1.79 4.85
CA LYS A 127 20.87 -3.09 4.19
C LYS A 127 20.09 -4.21 4.88
N GLY A 128 20.09 -4.25 6.21
CA GLY A 128 19.31 -5.21 6.98
C GLY A 128 17.81 -5.07 6.74
N TRP A 129 17.29 -3.84 6.65
CA TRP A 129 15.89 -3.59 6.32
C TRP A 129 15.57 -4.00 4.88
N CYS A 130 16.42 -3.67 3.91
CA CYS A 130 16.28 -4.08 2.52
C CYS A 130 16.21 -5.61 2.38
N ARG A 131 17.17 -6.33 2.98
CA ARG A 131 17.18 -7.81 2.96
C ARG A 131 15.88 -8.41 3.51
N ARG A 132 15.40 -7.91 4.66
CA ARG A 132 14.11 -8.37 5.22
C ARG A 132 12.93 -8.07 4.32
N THR A 133 12.91 -6.90 3.68
CA THR A 133 11.83 -6.51 2.77
C THR A 133 11.86 -7.34 1.49
N LEU A 134 13.01 -7.51 0.88
CA LEU A 134 13.22 -8.36 -0.29
C LEU A 134 12.80 -9.81 -0.01
N ASN A 135 13.23 -10.38 1.12
CA ASN A 135 12.86 -11.75 1.49
C ASN A 135 11.35 -11.91 1.74
N LYS A 136 10.70 -10.90 2.32
CA LYS A 136 9.26 -10.95 2.64
C LYS A 136 8.34 -10.62 1.48
N GLN A 137 8.74 -9.67 0.65
CA GLN A 137 7.86 -9.04 -0.34
C GLN A 137 8.41 -9.09 -1.77
N GLY A 138 9.63 -9.58 -1.97
CA GLY A 138 10.27 -9.80 -3.27
C GLY A 138 10.97 -8.56 -3.82
N THR A 139 10.51 -7.36 -3.50
CA THR A 139 11.03 -6.12 -4.08
C THR A 139 11.10 -4.99 -3.04
N VAL A 140 11.84 -3.94 -3.40
CA VAL A 140 11.85 -2.63 -2.72
C VAL A 140 11.62 -1.55 -3.77
N ILE A 141 10.72 -0.62 -3.51
CA ILE A 141 10.57 0.57 -4.34
C ILE A 141 11.61 1.59 -3.91
N VAL A 142 12.40 2.06 -4.87
CA VAL A 142 13.43 3.08 -4.63
C VAL A 142 13.06 4.31 -5.42
N GLU A 143 12.88 5.42 -4.73
CA GLU A 143 12.48 6.68 -5.33
C GLU A 143 13.53 7.76 -5.06
N ARG A 144 13.72 8.66 -6.02
CA ARG A 144 14.51 9.87 -5.81
C ARG A 144 13.88 10.70 -4.69
N ARG A 145 14.70 11.24 -3.81
CA ARG A 145 14.22 12.10 -2.73
C ARG A 145 14.00 13.51 -3.24
N PHE A 146 12.74 13.97 -3.15
CA PHE A 146 12.38 15.36 -3.45
C PHE A 146 12.23 16.18 -2.19
N LYS A 147 12.40 17.50 -2.31
CA LYS A 147 12.00 18.45 -1.27
C LYS A 147 10.49 18.62 -1.36
N ILE A 148 9.77 18.17 -0.33
CA ILE A 148 8.32 18.35 -0.24
C ILE A 148 8.04 19.82 0.04
N ILE A 149 7.20 20.44 -0.77
CA ILE A 149 6.71 21.81 -0.60
C ILE A 149 5.29 21.79 -0.04
N LYS A 150 4.45 20.88 -0.55
CA LYS A 150 3.07 20.69 -0.15
C LYS A 150 2.66 19.24 -0.37
N GLU A 151 1.84 18.72 0.52
CA GLU A 151 1.21 17.41 0.38
C GLU A 151 -0.29 17.61 0.23
N CYS A 152 -0.92 16.80 -0.59
CA CYS A 152 -2.37 16.71 -0.71
C CYS A 152 -2.75 15.25 -1.00
N ALA A 153 -3.95 14.86 -0.63
CA ALA A 153 -4.55 13.61 -1.04
C ALA A 153 -5.79 13.87 -1.89
N MET A 154 -6.03 12.97 -2.84
CA MET A 154 -7.26 12.93 -3.63
C MET A 154 -8.10 11.77 -3.13
N LEU A 155 -9.37 12.02 -2.85
CA LEU A 155 -10.32 11.04 -2.36
C LEU A 155 -11.23 10.61 -3.50
N PHE A 156 -11.39 9.30 -3.65
CA PHE A 156 -12.25 8.69 -4.65
C PHE A 156 -13.16 7.66 -3.99
N GLU A 157 -14.39 7.58 -4.46
CA GLU A 157 -15.32 6.50 -4.15
C GLU A 157 -15.45 5.58 -5.37
N CYS A 158 -15.25 4.28 -5.15
CA CYS A 158 -15.31 3.27 -6.21
C CYS A 158 -16.65 2.54 -6.14
N HIS A 159 -17.39 2.52 -7.23
CA HIS A 159 -18.65 1.82 -7.41
C HIS A 159 -18.51 0.72 -8.46
N HIS A 160 -19.55 -0.13 -8.58
CA HIS A 160 -19.60 -1.14 -9.63
C HIS A 160 -19.49 -0.51 -11.04
N ASP A 161 -20.08 0.67 -11.22
CA ASP A 161 -20.24 1.31 -12.51
C ASP A 161 -19.20 2.42 -12.79
N GLY A 162 -18.32 2.71 -11.83
CA GLY A 162 -17.34 3.78 -12.02
C GLY A 162 -16.61 4.24 -10.76
N ILE A 163 -15.96 5.38 -10.90
CA ILE A 163 -15.18 6.01 -9.84
C ILE A 163 -15.59 7.49 -9.77
N ASP A 164 -16.01 7.93 -8.60
CA ASP A 164 -16.35 9.32 -8.33
C ASP A 164 -15.23 10.01 -7.57
N PHE A 165 -14.85 11.20 -8.01
CA PHE A 165 -13.93 12.05 -7.28
C PHE A 165 -14.69 12.80 -6.17
N ILE A 166 -14.28 12.60 -4.92
CA ILE A 166 -14.95 13.18 -3.74
C ILE A 166 -14.34 14.53 -3.36
N GLY A 167 -13.02 14.67 -3.47
CA GLY A 167 -12.35 15.92 -3.10
C GLY A 167 -10.87 15.77 -2.78
N TYR A 168 -10.31 16.85 -2.23
CA TYR A 168 -8.94 16.92 -1.73
C TYR A 168 -8.92 17.00 -0.20
N SER A 169 -7.86 16.48 0.42
CA SER A 169 -7.54 16.67 1.84
C SER A 169 -6.09 17.10 2.02
#